data_a618f444b80244149fbb6f9e831f6fb6
#
_entry.id   a618f444b80244149fbb6f9e831f6fb6
#
_cell.length_a   1.000
_cell.length_b   1.000
_cell.length_c   1.000
_cell.angle_alpha   90.00
_cell.angle_beta   90.00
_cell.angle_gamma   90.00
#
_symmetry.space_group_name_H-M   'P 1'
#
loop_
_entity.id
_entity.type
_entity.pdbx_description
1 polymer ?
#
loop_
_entity_poly.entity_id
_entity_poly.type
_entity_poly.pdbx_seq_one_letter_code
_entity_poly.pdbx_strand_id
1 'polypeptide(L)' 'MRTINKLIIVLFLILNFGSSSFAENNFFEEGKNKYDEKKYEESKFLFQRSIVFNPKDKDSYLYLAKIYNFEENKRE' A
#
# COMPACT_ATOMS: atom_id res chain seq x y z
N MET A 1 5.96 14.83 37.08
CA MET A 1 4.92 14.90 36.05
C MET A 1 5.45 15.25 34.65
N ARG A 2 6.36 16.21 34.56
CA ARG A 2 6.92 16.61 33.26
C ARG A 2 7.73 15.49 32.60
N THR A 3 8.42 14.69 33.39
CA THR A 3 9.21 13.57 32.88
C THR A 3 8.32 12.46 32.31
N ILE A 4 7.14 12.28 32.85
CA ILE A 4 6.21 11.25 32.39
C ILE A 4 5.69 11.57 31.00
N ASN A 5 5.41 12.84 30.73
CA ASN A 5 4.93 13.28 29.43
C ASN A 5 5.96 13.05 28.34
N LYS A 6 7.23 13.31 28.64
CA LYS A 6 8.30 13.08 27.67
C LYS A 6 8.47 11.60 27.38
N LEU A 7 8.34 10.76 28.37
CA LEU A 7 8.42 9.31 28.19
C LEU A 7 7.29 8.79 27.31
N ILE A 8 6.09 9.31 27.50
CA ILE A 8 4.93 8.93 26.69
C ILE A 8 5.14 9.32 25.26
N ILE A 9 5.66 10.51 25.00
CA ILE A 9 5.92 11.00 23.64
C ILE A 9 6.96 10.13 22.95
N VAL A 10 8.03 9.78 23.64
CA VAL A 10 9.08 8.92 23.10
C VAL A 10 8.53 7.53 22.77
N LEU A 11 7.74 6.97 23.64
CA LEU A 11 7.07 5.68 23.42
C LEU A 11 6.16 5.73 22.21
N PHE A 12 5.44 6.83 22.07
CA PHE A 12 4.53 7.02 20.93
C PHE A 12 5.30 7.05 19.61
N LEU A 13 6.44 7.72 19.59
CA LEU A 13 7.28 7.78 18.40
C LEU A 13 7.85 6.42 18.02
N ILE A 14 8.26 5.65 19.01
CA ILE A 14 8.80 4.31 18.78
C ILE A 14 7.74 3.40 18.17
N LEU A 15 6.51 3.48 18.67
CA LEU A 15 5.41 2.66 18.14
C LEU A 15 5.10 2.99 16.68
N ASN A 16 5.20 4.26 16.32
CA ASN A 16 4.96 4.67 14.94
C ASN A 16 6.01 4.10 13.99
N PHE A 17 7.24 4.03 14.41
CA PHE A 17 8.29 3.46 13.58
C PHE A 17 8.10 1.97 13.34
N GLY A 18 7.64 1.26 14.36
CA GLY A 18 7.45 -0.17 14.25
C GLY A 18 6.38 -0.56 13.24
N SER A 19 5.32 0.23 13.14
CA SER A 19 4.21 -0.12 12.25
C SER A 19 4.50 0.14 10.78
N SER A 20 5.39 1.06 10.45
CA SER A 20 5.66 1.38 9.05
C SER A 20 6.42 0.28 8.31
N SER A 21 7.25 -0.51 8.98
CA SER A 21 8.01 -1.55 8.32
C SER A 21 7.16 -2.76 7.91
N PHE A 22 6.04 -3.00 8.57
CA PHE A 22 5.16 -4.11 8.21
C PHE A 22 4.27 -3.78 7.02
N ALA A 23 3.99 -2.50 6.77
CA ALA A 23 3.12 -2.08 5.69
C ALA A 23 3.71 -2.39 4.30
N GLU A 24 5.04 -2.41 4.19
CA GLU A 24 5.72 -2.62 2.90
C GLU A 24 5.40 -3.97 2.26
N ASN A 25 5.29 -5.01 3.08
CA ASN A 25 5.12 -6.37 2.58
C ASN A 25 3.69 -6.68 2.17
N ASN A 26 2.73 -5.83 2.52
CA ASN A 26 1.32 -6.12 2.32
C ASN A 26 0.70 -5.39 1.14
N PHE A 27 1.42 -4.50 0.47
CA PHE A 27 0.84 -3.70 -0.62
C PHE A 27 0.31 -4.56 -1.74
N PHE A 28 1.03 -5.60 -2.12
CA PHE A 28 0.57 -6.48 -3.19
C PHE A 28 -0.72 -7.21 -2.80
N GLU A 29 -0.74 -7.81 -1.62
CA GLU A 29 -1.92 -8.54 -1.15
C GLU A 29 -3.13 -7.62 -0.99
N GLU A 30 -2.92 -6.44 -0.44
CA GLU A 30 -3.99 -5.45 -0.31
C GLU A 30 -4.49 -5.02 -1.67
N GLY A 31 -3.57 -4.84 -2.63
CA GLY A 31 -3.93 -4.49 -3.99
C GLY A 31 -4.81 -5.54 -4.63
N LYS A 32 -4.48 -6.80 -4.45
CA LYS A 32 -5.29 -7.92 -4.95
C LYS A 32 -6.68 -7.92 -4.32
N ASN A 33 -6.75 -7.69 -3.02
CA ASN A 33 -8.04 -7.65 -2.33
C ASN A 33 -8.92 -6.53 -2.87
N LYS A 34 -8.34 -5.36 -3.09
CA LYS A 34 -9.09 -4.24 -3.66
C LYS A 34 -9.50 -4.52 -5.09
N TYR A 35 -8.65 -5.18 -5.85
CA TYR A 35 -8.98 -5.59 -7.21
C TYR A 35 -10.19 -6.52 -7.24
N ASP A 36 -10.21 -7.50 -6.34
CA ASP A 36 -11.32 -8.43 -6.24
C ASP A 36 -12.61 -7.75 -5.82
N GLU A 37 -12.52 -6.69 -5.01
CA GLU A 37 -13.67 -5.89 -4.61
C GLU A 37 -14.09 -4.89 -5.68
N LYS A 38 -13.39 -4.85 -6.80
CA LYS A 38 -13.62 -3.93 -7.92
C LYS A 38 -13.33 -2.47 -7.56
N LYS A 39 -12.54 -2.27 -6.54
CA LYS A 39 -12.06 -0.93 -6.14
C LYS A 39 -10.75 -0.63 -6.85
N TYR A 40 -10.86 -0.36 -8.14
CA TYR A 40 -9.69 -0.29 -9.02
C TYR A 40 -8.77 0.88 -8.74
N GLU A 41 -9.31 2.02 -8.32
CA GLU A 41 -8.47 3.17 -7.97
C GLU A 41 -7.57 2.87 -6.78
N GLU A 42 -8.12 2.29 -5.72
CA GLU A 42 -7.37 1.90 -4.56
C GLU A 42 -6.37 0.79 -4.89
N SER A 43 -6.82 -0.18 -5.68
CA SER A 43 -5.97 -1.28 -6.11
C SER A 43 -4.77 -0.77 -6.91
N LYS A 44 -5.01 0.14 -7.84
CA LYS A 44 -3.96 0.74 -8.66
C LYS A 44 -2.90 1.42 -7.80
N PHE A 45 -3.33 2.20 -6.83
CA PHE A 45 -2.42 2.88 -5.91
C PHE A 45 -1.55 1.86 -5.15
N LEU A 46 -2.16 0.80 -4.67
CA LEU A 46 -1.45 -0.22 -3.89
C LEU A 46 -0.42 -0.98 -4.74
N PHE A 47 -0.79 -1.32 -5.98
CA PHE A 47 0.17 -1.98 -6.87
C PHE A 47 1.32 -1.06 -7.26
N GLN A 48 1.07 0.23 -7.47
CA GLN A 48 2.12 1.19 -7.72
C GLN A 48 3.08 1.28 -6.53
N ARG A 49 2.55 1.24 -5.32
CA ARG A 49 3.38 1.21 -4.11
C ARG A 49 4.19 -0.07 -4.03
N SER A 50 3.58 -1.19 -4.37
CA SER A 50 4.28 -2.47 -4.37
C SER A 50 5.49 -2.44 -5.29
N ILE A 51 5.36 -1.83 -6.46
CA ILE A 51 6.46 -1.72 -7.42
C ILE A 51 7.59 -0.85 -6.88
N VAL A 52 7.28 0.19 -6.14
CA VAL A 52 8.31 1.05 -5.55
C VAL A 52 9.22 0.24 -4.62
N PHE A 53 8.65 -0.65 -3.82
CA PHE A 53 9.42 -1.48 -2.89
C PHE A 53 10.02 -2.70 -3.56
N ASN A 54 9.39 -3.21 -4.61
CA ASN A 54 9.85 -4.39 -5.32
C ASN A 54 9.68 -4.20 -6.83
N PRO A 55 10.61 -3.50 -7.49
CA PRO A 55 10.50 -3.21 -8.92
C PRO A 55 10.50 -4.43 -9.83
N LYS A 56 10.91 -5.58 -9.31
CA LYS A 56 10.94 -6.82 -10.10
C LYS A 56 9.67 -7.65 -10.00
N ASP A 57 8.67 -7.14 -9.29
CA ASP A 57 7.42 -7.86 -9.08
C ASP A 57 6.57 -7.80 -10.34
N LYS A 58 6.66 -8.86 -11.15
CA LYS A 58 5.94 -8.96 -12.41
C LYS A 58 4.42 -8.98 -12.21
N ASP A 59 3.97 -9.55 -11.10
CA ASP A 59 2.53 -9.68 -10.84
C ASP A 59 1.88 -8.32 -10.62
N SER A 60 2.57 -7.40 -9.94
CA SER A 60 2.06 -6.05 -9.76
C SER A 60 1.89 -5.33 -11.08
N TYR A 61 2.86 -5.47 -11.99
CA TYR A 61 2.77 -4.88 -13.33
C TYR A 61 1.60 -5.47 -14.11
N LEU A 62 1.39 -6.77 -13.99
CA LEU A 62 0.30 -7.44 -14.68
C LEU A 62 -1.06 -6.92 -14.22
N TYR A 63 -1.25 -6.79 -12.92
CA TYR A 63 -2.49 -6.25 -12.37
C TYR A 63 -2.71 -4.80 -12.78
N LEU A 64 -1.65 -4.00 -12.78
CA LEU A 64 -1.75 -2.62 -13.24
C LEU A 64 -2.16 -2.55 -14.70
N ALA A 65 -1.60 -3.41 -15.55
CA ALA A 65 -1.97 -3.46 -16.95
C ALA A 65 -3.46 -3.80 -17.11
N LYS A 66 -3.95 -4.73 -16.32
CA LYS A 66 -5.37 -5.08 -16.35
C LYS A 66 -6.26 -3.91 -15.94
N ILE A 67 -5.86 -3.18 -14.91
CA ILE A 67 -6.63 -2.03 -14.43
C ILE A 67 -6.67 -0.94 -15.49
N TYR A 68 -5.52 -0.63 -16.10
CA TYR A 68 -5.46 0.39 -17.14
C TYR A 68 -6.32 0.00 -18.33
N ASN A 69 -6.35 -1.28 -18.67
CA ASN A 69 -7.18 -1.76 -19.76
C ASN A 69 -8.67 -1.56 -19.44
N PHE A 70 -9.08 -1.82 -18.22
CA PHE A 70 -10.45 -1.54 -17.78
C PHE A 70 -10.79 -0.07 -17.89
N GLU A 71 -9.87 0.80 -17.47
CA GLU A 71 -10.09 2.23 -17.52
C GLU A 71 -10.27 2.73 -18.96
N GLU A 72 -9.47 2.21 -19.88
CA GLU A 72 -9.61 2.56 -21.29
C GLU A 72 -10.93 2.12 -21.87
N ASN A 73 -11.34 0.89 -21.58
CA ASN A 73 -12.62 0.37 -22.08
C ASN A 73 -13.80 1.18 -21.55
N LYS A 74 -13.67 1.71 -20.36
CA LYS A 74 -14.74 2.49 -19.73
C LYS A 74 -14.94 3.84 -20.41
N ARG A 75 -13.88 4.40 -21.00
CA ARG A 75 -13.96 5.68 -21.69
C ARG A 75 -14.69 5.57 -23.02
N GLU A 76 -14.61 4.42 -23.65
CA GLU A 76 -15.29 4.17 -24.91
C GLU A 76 -16.75 3.81 -24.69
#